data_59897aa3c73df9a0deb96c27d258f43d
#
_entry.id   59897aa3c73df9a0deb96c27d258f43d
#
_cell.length_a   1.000
_cell.length_b   1.000
_cell.length_c   1.000
_cell.angle_alpha   90.00
_cell.angle_beta   90.00
_cell.angle_gamma   90.00
#
_symmetry.space_group_name_H-M   'P 1'
#
loop_
_entity.id
_entity.type
_entity.pdbx_description
1 polymer ?
#
loop_
_entity_poly.entity_id
_entity_poly.type
_entity_poly.pdbx_seq_one_letter_code
_entity_poly.pdbx_strand_id
1 'polypeptide(L)'
;VRIEGPVYIGSASRIEAGCEIIGPTWIGHGCHLEEGARISRSILFDYSRIGTGGRVMEALVFGRNCVDRDGRPQQHEGELDWVGDARESFEKTGQVVKKREN
;
A
#
# COMPACT_ATOMS: atom_id res chain seq x y z
N VAL A 1 7.50 -4.60 12.88
CA VAL A 1 7.70 -3.71 11.74
C VAL A 1 9.16 -3.29 11.70
N ARG A 2 9.77 -3.43 10.54
CA ARG A 2 11.16 -3.08 10.36
C ARG A 2 11.25 -1.85 9.46
N ILE A 3 11.91 -0.81 9.95
CA ILE A 3 12.04 0.43 9.20
C ILE A 3 13.51 0.81 9.13
N GLU A 4 14.04 1.02 7.92
CA GLU A 4 15.42 1.42 7.73
C GLU A 4 15.50 2.59 6.78
N GLY A 5 16.39 3.53 7.10
CA GLY A 5 16.62 4.69 6.26
C GLY A 5 15.56 5.75 6.45
N PRO A 6 15.59 6.80 5.63
CA PRO A 6 14.62 7.88 5.77
C PRO A 6 13.25 7.44 5.28
N VAL A 7 12.30 7.41 6.19
CA VAL A 7 10.93 6.98 5.89
C VAL A 7 9.97 7.99 6.50
N TYR A 8 9.01 8.44 5.68
CA TYR A 8 7.93 9.27 6.17
C TYR A 8 6.63 8.46 6.10
N ILE A 9 5.87 8.45 7.17
CA ILE A 9 4.60 7.76 7.22
C ILE A 9 3.54 8.76 7.65
N GLY A 10 2.57 9.00 6.78
CA GLY A 10 1.53 9.97 7.05
C GLY A 10 0.59 9.53 8.14
N SER A 11 -0.20 10.48 8.63
CA SER A 11 -1.13 10.22 9.71
C SER A 11 -2.23 9.25 9.28
N ALA A 12 -2.79 8.56 10.26
CA ALA A 12 -3.90 7.62 10.04
C ALA A 12 -3.52 6.42 9.19
N SER A 13 -2.23 6.19 8.96
CA SER A 13 -1.81 5.01 8.22
C SER A 13 -1.70 3.81 9.15
N ARG A 14 -2.01 2.63 8.61
CA ARG A 14 -1.96 1.39 9.37
C ARG A 14 -0.90 0.48 8.78
N ILE A 15 -0.01 0.01 9.62
CA ILE A 15 1.06 -0.87 9.19
C ILE A 15 0.99 -2.12 10.05
N GLU A 16 0.65 -3.24 9.42
CA GLU A 16 0.43 -4.46 10.17
C GLU A 16 1.74 -5.19 10.43
N ALA A 17 1.65 -6.26 11.18
CA ALA A 17 2.83 -6.97 11.63
C ALA A 17 3.65 -7.51 10.46
N GLY A 18 4.96 -7.58 10.68
CA GLY A 18 5.85 -8.18 9.69
C GLY A 18 6.18 -7.32 8.48
N CYS A 19 5.69 -6.10 8.45
CA CYS A 19 6.02 -5.22 7.34
C CYS A 19 7.46 -4.75 7.41
N GLU A 20 8.06 -4.51 6.23
CA GLU A 20 9.39 -3.93 6.12
C GLU A 20 9.30 -2.70 5.24
N ILE A 21 9.87 -1.60 5.71
CA ILE A 21 9.87 -0.35 4.97
C ILE A 21 11.29 0.16 4.90
N ILE A 22 11.82 0.21 3.69
CA ILE A 22 13.21 0.61 3.46
C ILE A 22 13.20 1.94 2.73
N GLY A 23 13.92 2.91 3.27
CA GLY A 23 13.96 4.23 2.67
C GLY A 23 14.98 4.38 1.56
N PRO A 24 14.93 5.49 0.88
CA PRO A 24 13.96 6.57 1.09
C PRO A 24 12.57 6.18 0.60
N THR A 25 11.58 6.36 1.47
CA THR A 25 10.21 5.97 1.15
C THR A 25 9.26 6.99 1.77
N TRP A 26 8.22 7.32 1.03
CA TRP A 26 7.20 8.25 1.51
C TRP A 26 5.85 7.55 1.45
N ILE A 27 5.17 7.47 2.58
CA ILE A 27 3.86 6.84 2.67
C ILE A 27 2.87 7.91 3.09
N GLY A 28 1.87 8.13 2.26
CA GLY A 28 0.92 9.20 2.48
C GLY A 28 -0.05 8.93 3.60
N HIS A 29 -1.05 9.78 3.65
CA HIS A 29 -2.07 9.73 4.69
C HIS A 29 -3.03 8.55 4.46
N GLY A 30 -3.41 7.88 5.54
CA GLY A 30 -4.48 6.89 5.46
C GLY A 30 -4.14 5.61 4.70
N CYS A 31 -2.84 5.33 4.55
CA CYS A 31 -2.44 4.12 3.85
C CYS A 31 -2.59 2.90 4.73
N HIS A 32 -2.66 1.74 4.11
CA HIS A 32 -2.79 0.49 4.84
C HIS A 32 -1.85 -0.54 4.24
N LEU A 33 -0.85 -0.94 5.01
CA LEU A 33 0.07 -1.98 4.61
C LEU A 33 -0.30 -3.25 5.36
N GLU A 34 -0.75 -4.24 4.64
CA GLU A 34 -1.20 -5.47 5.26
C GLU A 34 -0.01 -6.33 5.66
N GLU A 35 -0.31 -7.36 6.41
CA GLU A 35 0.72 -8.16 7.06
C GLU A 35 1.80 -8.61 6.07
N GLY A 36 3.05 -8.41 6.45
CA GLY A 36 4.18 -8.88 5.65
C GLY A 36 4.50 -8.07 4.42
N ALA A 37 3.82 -6.95 4.21
CA ALA A 37 4.12 -6.12 3.04
C ALA A 37 5.53 -5.55 3.12
N ARG A 38 6.16 -5.40 1.97
CA ARG A 38 7.52 -4.88 1.89
C ARG A 38 7.57 -3.71 0.94
N ILE A 39 8.00 -2.56 1.44
CA ILE A 39 8.06 -1.34 0.66
C ILE A 39 9.52 -0.86 0.66
N SER A 40 10.05 -0.56 -0.51
CA SER A 40 11.45 -0.17 -0.63
C SER A 40 11.57 0.98 -1.63
N ARG A 41 12.14 2.08 -1.16
CA ARG A 41 12.47 3.24 -2.00
C ARG A 41 11.32 3.62 -2.94
N SER A 42 10.15 3.82 -2.35
CA SER A 42 8.93 4.02 -3.12
C SER A 42 8.12 5.17 -2.56
N ILE A 43 7.12 5.59 -3.31
CA ILE A 43 6.19 6.63 -2.89
C ILE A 43 4.78 6.05 -2.97
N LEU A 44 4.10 6.02 -1.84
CA LEU A 44 2.71 5.58 -1.76
C LEU A 44 1.85 6.81 -1.52
N PHE A 45 0.96 7.09 -2.46
CA PHE A 45 0.07 8.23 -2.35
C PHE A 45 -1.01 7.94 -1.32
N ASP A 46 -1.76 8.97 -0.96
CA ASP A 46 -2.76 8.84 0.10
C ASP A 46 -3.71 7.69 -0.15
N TYR A 47 -4.08 7.00 0.92
CA TYR A 47 -5.06 5.91 0.90
C TYR A 47 -4.65 4.72 0.04
N SER A 48 -3.35 4.53 -0.15
CA SER A 48 -2.88 3.33 -0.83
C SER A 48 -2.98 2.12 0.09
N ARG A 49 -3.32 0.99 -0.49
CA ARG A 49 -3.36 -0.27 0.26
C ARG A 49 -2.48 -1.28 -0.44
N ILE A 50 -1.58 -1.88 0.32
CA ILE A 50 -0.75 -2.95 -0.19
C ILE A 50 -1.19 -4.23 0.50
N GLY A 51 -1.55 -5.22 -0.28
CA GLY A 51 -2.06 -6.47 0.26
C GLY A 51 -1.01 -7.29 0.99
N THR A 52 -1.48 -8.32 1.65
CA THR A 52 -0.62 -9.19 2.44
C THR A 52 0.52 -9.74 1.60
N GLY A 53 1.74 -9.55 2.10
CA GLY A 53 2.92 -10.04 1.41
C GLY A 53 3.30 -9.28 0.15
N GLY A 54 2.58 -8.20 -0.18
CA GLY A 54 2.87 -7.44 -1.38
C GLY A 54 4.23 -6.79 -1.31
N ARG A 55 4.85 -6.60 -2.46
CA ARG A 55 6.16 -5.98 -2.54
C ARG A 55 6.13 -4.79 -3.48
N VAL A 56 6.63 -3.66 -2.98
CA VAL A 56 6.73 -2.45 -3.79
C VAL A 56 8.18 -2.00 -3.74
N MET A 57 8.85 -1.97 -4.88
CA MET A 57 10.25 -1.61 -4.93
C MET A 57 10.46 -0.57 -6.02
N GLU A 58 11.00 0.59 -5.61
CA GLU A 58 11.33 1.67 -6.54
C GLU A 58 10.15 2.00 -7.44
N ALA A 59 8.99 2.22 -6.82
CA ALA A 59 7.76 2.37 -7.58
C ALA A 59 6.90 3.47 -6.99
N LEU A 60 5.88 3.85 -7.76
CA LEU A 60 4.85 4.79 -7.31
C LEU A 60 3.54 4.04 -7.22
N VAL A 61 2.83 4.22 -6.11
CA VAL A 61 1.54 3.57 -5.91
C VAL A 61 0.48 4.65 -5.79
N PHE A 62 -0.51 4.62 -6.66
CA PHE A 62 -1.60 5.58 -6.61
C PHE A 62 -2.87 4.91 -7.12
N GLY A 63 -3.96 5.12 -6.39
CA GLY A 63 -5.21 4.47 -6.72
C GLY A 63 -5.03 2.96 -6.69
N ARG A 64 -5.36 2.31 -7.77
CA ARG A 64 -5.17 0.87 -7.91
C ARG A 64 -3.96 0.55 -8.76
N ASN A 65 -3.09 1.53 -8.96
CA ASN A 65 -1.98 1.38 -9.88
C ASN A 65 -0.66 1.38 -9.15
N CYS A 66 0.26 0.59 -9.66
CA CYS A 66 1.63 0.59 -9.17
C CYS A 66 2.52 0.56 -10.39
N VAL A 67 3.33 1.59 -10.54
CA VAL A 67 4.23 1.67 -11.71
C VAL A 67 5.66 1.77 -11.22
N ASP A 68 6.57 1.16 -11.95
CA ASP A 68 7.97 1.20 -11.58
C ASP A 68 8.60 2.51 -12.09
N ARG A 69 9.90 2.63 -11.85
CA ARG A 69 10.61 3.86 -12.19
C ARG A 69 10.62 4.15 -13.69
N ASP A 70 10.34 3.16 -14.49
CA ASP A 70 10.28 3.33 -15.95
C ASP A 70 8.86 3.57 -16.42
N GLY A 71 7.91 3.71 -15.50
CA GLY A 71 6.53 3.96 -15.84
C GLY A 71 5.76 2.72 -16.24
N ARG A 72 6.29 1.56 -15.99
CA ARG A 72 5.62 0.32 -16.35
C ARG A 72 4.78 -0.21 -15.21
N PRO A 73 3.59 -0.73 -15.50
CA PRO A 73 2.78 -1.32 -14.45
C PRO A 73 3.54 -2.46 -13.79
N GLN A 74 3.52 -2.47 -12.46
CA GLN A 74 4.15 -3.53 -11.70
C GLN A 74 3.05 -4.47 -11.21
N GLN A 75 3.23 -5.76 -11.41
CA GLN A 75 2.24 -6.73 -11.02
C GLN A 75 2.82 -7.73 -10.04
N HIS A 76 1.97 -8.21 -9.16
CA HIS A 76 2.34 -9.22 -8.20
C HIS A 76 1.69 -10.52 -8.64
N GLU A 77 2.52 -11.47 -9.02
CA GLU A 77 2.05 -12.71 -9.59
C GLU A 77 1.11 -13.43 -8.62
N GLY A 78 -0.01 -13.89 -9.16
CA GLY A 78 -0.94 -14.64 -8.36
C GLY A 78 -1.88 -13.81 -7.51
N GLU A 79 -1.74 -12.50 -7.55
CA GLU A 79 -2.55 -11.60 -6.74
C GLU A 79 -3.41 -10.73 -7.63
N LEU A 80 -4.69 -10.65 -7.32
CA LEU A 80 -5.57 -9.79 -8.07
C LEU A 80 -5.72 -8.42 -7.43
N ASP A 81 -5.66 -8.36 -6.11
CA ASP A 81 -5.92 -7.13 -5.36
C ASP A 81 -4.79 -6.77 -4.43
N TRP A 82 -3.56 -6.92 -4.88
CA TRP A 82 -2.45 -6.62 -3.98
C TRP A 82 -2.24 -5.11 -3.81
N VAL A 83 -2.80 -4.32 -4.71
CA VAL A 83 -2.75 -2.87 -4.61
C VAL A 83 -4.18 -2.35 -4.72
N GLY A 84 -4.54 -1.45 -3.84
CA GLY A 84 -5.87 -0.91 -3.89
C GLY A 84 -6.00 0.33 -3.06
N ASP A 85 -7.23 0.65 -2.71
CA ASP A 85 -7.55 1.82 -1.90
C ASP A 85 -7.81 1.35 -0.47
N ALA A 86 -7.14 1.98 0.50
CA ALA A 86 -7.27 1.58 1.89
C ALA A 86 -8.71 1.68 2.37
N ARG A 87 -9.46 2.61 1.83
CA ARG A 87 -10.86 2.77 2.23
C ARG A 87 -11.69 1.61 1.70
N GLU A 88 -11.37 1.10 0.52
CA GLU A 88 -12.05 -0.07 -0.02
C GLU A 88 -11.81 -1.29 0.86
N SER A 89 -10.58 -1.44 1.31
CA SER A 89 -10.26 -2.58 2.16
C SER A 89 -11.15 -2.57 3.40
N PHE A 90 -11.33 -1.40 3.98
CA PHE A 90 -12.19 -1.27 5.14
C PHE A 90 -13.64 -1.63 4.78
N GLU A 91 -14.10 -1.14 3.64
CA GLU A 91 -15.48 -1.39 3.23
C GLU A 91 -15.74 -2.88 3.04
N LYS A 92 -14.79 -3.58 2.49
CA LYS A 92 -14.96 -5.01 2.27
C LYS A 92 -15.15 -5.75 3.59
N THR A 93 -14.43 -5.35 4.60
CA THR A 93 -14.54 -6.02 5.89
C THR A 93 -15.72 -5.52 6.67
N GLY A 94 -16.07 -4.29 6.51
CA GLY A 94 -17.16 -3.70 7.26
C GLY A 94 -18.48 -3.87 6.63
N GLN A 95 -18.58 -4.09 5.45
CA GLN A 95 -19.70 -4.21 4.77
C GLN A 95 -20.31 -3.23 4.24
N VAL A 96 -20.13 -2.77 4.06
CA VAL A 96 -20.57 -2.03 3.59
C VAL A 96 -20.68 -1.55 2.65
N VAL A 97 -20.49 -1.78 2.26
CA VAL A 97 -20.46 -1.35 1.38
C VAL A 97 -21.45 -1.09 0.79
N LYS A 98 -21.89 -1.21 0.84
CA LYS A 98 -22.71 -1.04 0.35
C LYS A 98 -23.20 -0.14 0.28
N LYS A 99 -22.96 0.28 0.49
CA LYS A 99 -23.22 1.09 0.50
C LYS A 99 -23.21 1.78 -0.34
N ARG A 100 -22.88 1.79 -0.74
CA ARG A 100 -22.87 2.52 -1.52
C ARG A 100 -23.72 2.60 -2.30
N GLU A 101 -24.12 2.15 -2.34
CA GLU A 101 -24.94 2.22 -2.87
C GLU A 101 -25.84 2.46 -2.55
N ASN A 102 -25.93 2.53 -2.27
CA ASN A 102 -26.59 2.97 -1.93
C ASN A 102 -26.79 3.54 -1.84
#